data_22c15b97ae494b11d4f9a43af8913c79
#
_entry.id   22c15b97ae494b11d4f9a43af8913c79
#
_cell.length_a   1.000
_cell.length_b   1.000
_cell.length_c   1.000
_cell.angle_alpha   90.00
_cell.angle_beta   90.00
_cell.angle_gamma   90.00
#
_symmetry.space_group_name_H-M   'P 1'
#
loop_
_entity.id
_entity.type
_entity.pdbx_description
1 polymer ?
#
loop_
_entity_poly.entity_id
_entity_poly.type
_entity_poly.pdbx_seq_one_letter_code
_entity_poly.pdbx_strand_id
1 'polypeptide(L)'
;MLETPTDGKIFVDGECINDKKCDVSKIRKKMGMVFQSFNLFGHMTVIENIMAAPMDLLKKTKQEAYDKGMELLTMVGLKDKALSYPDELSGGQKQRVAIARALAMEPEIVLLDEPTSALDPTMVGEVQAVIKELAQKGLTLMIVTHEMRFAREIANRVFYMDDGGVYEDGTPEEIFDNPKKERTIRFIRQLKVFEKTITTKSFDFLGFNTELEEFARKNHISQKSIYRTQAAFEELCMQNVLPKLEDEFCLKVEIEYSSDDEAVNMQIKYTGEIFNPLESDNELSLKLLEGITESIAHNECSDGEYTNVVMVDIKEK
;
A
#
# COMPACT_ATOMS: atom_id res chain seq x y z
N MET A 1 -25.88 -3.64 -0.01
CA MET A 1 -24.96 -2.61 0.50
C MET A 1 -24.96 -2.72 2.01
N LEU A 2 -23.79 -2.61 2.63
CA LEU A 2 -23.67 -2.51 4.09
C LEU A 2 -23.95 -1.06 4.52
N GLU A 3 -23.52 -0.11 3.71
CA GLU A 3 -23.76 1.32 3.88
C GLU A 3 -24.34 1.94 2.62
N THR A 4 -25.04 3.06 2.76
CA THR A 4 -25.57 3.82 1.63
C THR A 4 -24.55 4.88 1.24
N PRO A 5 -24.16 5.00 -0.05
CA PRO A 5 -23.24 6.06 -0.47
C PRO A 5 -23.88 7.43 -0.26
N THR A 6 -23.07 8.41 0.14
CA THR A 6 -23.51 9.79 0.36
C THR A 6 -23.93 10.44 -0.96
N ASP A 7 -23.21 10.14 -2.04
CA ASP A 7 -23.50 10.61 -3.40
C ASP A 7 -23.00 9.59 -4.44
N GLY A 8 -23.36 9.80 -5.69
CA GLY A 8 -22.93 8.96 -6.81
C GLY A 8 -23.79 7.70 -7.02
N LYS A 9 -23.38 6.90 -8.01
CA LYS A 9 -24.03 5.66 -8.40
C LYS A 9 -23.04 4.52 -8.48
N ILE A 10 -23.47 3.35 -7.99
CA ILE A 10 -22.68 2.12 -8.04
C ILE A 10 -23.41 1.14 -8.98
N PHE A 11 -22.68 0.60 -9.95
CA PHE A 11 -23.21 -0.35 -10.90
C PHE A 11 -22.54 -1.72 -10.74
N VAL A 12 -23.35 -2.78 -10.77
CA VAL A 12 -22.89 -4.17 -10.85
C VAL A 12 -23.64 -4.82 -12.00
N ASP A 13 -22.93 -5.37 -12.97
CA ASP A 13 -23.50 -5.94 -14.21
C ASP A 13 -24.50 -4.99 -14.92
N GLY A 14 -24.22 -3.69 -14.91
CA GLY A 14 -25.08 -2.67 -15.52
C GLY A 14 -26.30 -2.28 -14.69
N GLU A 15 -26.58 -2.95 -13.56
CA GLU A 15 -27.64 -2.58 -12.64
C GLU A 15 -27.14 -1.60 -11.57
N CYS A 16 -27.87 -0.46 -11.41
CA CYS A 16 -27.54 0.53 -10.37
C CYS A 16 -28.01 0.02 -9.00
N ILE A 17 -27.07 -0.39 -8.15
CA ILE A 17 -27.39 -1.06 -6.87
C ILE A 17 -27.89 -0.13 -5.78
N ASN A 18 -27.71 1.18 -5.90
CA ASN A 18 -28.25 2.19 -4.98
C ASN A 18 -29.51 2.88 -5.51
N ASP A 19 -30.11 2.38 -6.59
CA ASP A 19 -31.46 2.79 -7.00
C ASP A 19 -32.49 2.17 -6.04
N LYS A 20 -33.53 2.95 -5.70
CA LYS A 20 -34.64 2.51 -4.83
C LYS A 20 -35.39 1.29 -5.35
N LYS A 21 -35.33 1.02 -6.66
CA LYS A 21 -36.01 -0.11 -7.33
C LYS A 21 -35.15 -1.36 -7.42
N CYS A 22 -33.84 -1.27 -7.06
CA CYS A 22 -32.94 -2.40 -7.17
C CYS A 22 -33.16 -3.41 -6.02
N ASP A 23 -33.32 -4.68 -6.40
CA ASP A 23 -33.30 -5.79 -5.43
C ASP A 23 -31.84 -6.13 -5.04
N VAL A 24 -31.33 -5.41 -4.03
CA VAL A 24 -29.97 -5.60 -3.52
C VAL A 24 -29.73 -7.04 -3.04
N SER A 25 -30.77 -7.76 -2.58
CA SER A 25 -30.63 -9.16 -2.14
C SER A 25 -30.27 -10.08 -3.30
N LYS A 26 -30.78 -9.79 -4.49
CA LYS A 26 -30.47 -10.52 -5.71
C LYS A 26 -29.02 -10.35 -6.13
N ILE A 27 -28.51 -9.11 -6.05
CA ILE A 27 -27.12 -8.78 -6.35
C ILE A 27 -26.19 -9.44 -5.33
N ARG A 28 -26.53 -9.37 -4.03
CA ARG A 28 -25.71 -9.99 -2.97
C ARG A 28 -25.54 -11.51 -3.14
N LYS A 29 -26.53 -12.20 -3.71
CA LYS A 29 -26.40 -13.64 -3.99
C LYS A 29 -25.35 -13.97 -5.05
N LYS A 30 -25.06 -13.01 -5.95
CA LYS A 30 -24.02 -13.14 -6.97
C LYS A 30 -22.64 -12.79 -6.47
N MET A 31 -22.53 -12.23 -5.26
CA MET A 31 -21.27 -11.75 -4.69
C MET A 31 -20.92 -12.53 -3.42
N GLY A 32 -19.76 -13.15 -3.40
CA GLY A 32 -19.16 -13.66 -2.19
C GLY A 32 -18.34 -12.58 -1.49
N MET A 33 -18.34 -12.58 -0.15
CA MET A 33 -17.46 -11.70 0.63
C MET A 33 -16.71 -12.49 1.69
N VAL A 34 -15.40 -12.29 1.72
CA VAL A 34 -14.48 -12.85 2.72
C VAL A 34 -13.87 -11.69 3.48
N PHE A 35 -14.08 -11.66 4.78
CA PHE A 35 -13.62 -10.60 5.67
C PHE A 35 -12.25 -10.94 6.27
N GLN A 36 -11.56 -9.94 6.77
CA GLN A 36 -10.32 -10.06 7.54
C GLN A 36 -10.50 -10.97 8.76
N SER A 37 -11.60 -10.80 9.53
CA SER A 37 -11.99 -11.71 10.59
C SER A 37 -12.92 -12.77 10.00
N PHE A 38 -12.56 -14.01 10.11
CA PHE A 38 -13.16 -15.21 9.45
C PHE A 38 -14.68 -15.29 9.52
N ASN A 39 -15.29 -14.73 10.57
CA ASN A 39 -16.74 -14.65 10.82
C ASN A 39 -17.46 -16.00 10.70
N LEU A 40 -16.82 -17.09 11.13
CA LEU A 40 -17.44 -18.40 11.19
C LEU A 40 -18.42 -18.50 12.35
N PHE A 41 -19.50 -19.25 12.15
CA PHE A 41 -20.47 -19.55 13.22
C PHE A 41 -19.86 -20.59 14.17
N GLY A 42 -19.43 -20.17 15.37
CA GLY A 42 -18.72 -21.01 16.34
C GLY A 42 -19.53 -22.20 16.86
N HIS A 43 -20.86 -22.13 16.81
CA HIS A 43 -21.78 -23.20 17.23
C HIS A 43 -22.11 -24.22 16.12
N MET A 44 -21.57 -24.02 14.91
CA MET A 44 -21.72 -24.90 13.75
C MET A 44 -20.39 -25.55 13.41
N THR A 45 -20.43 -26.79 12.94
CA THR A 45 -19.26 -27.46 12.35
C THR A 45 -18.81 -26.74 11.06
N VAL A 46 -17.64 -27.08 10.57
CA VAL A 46 -17.08 -26.55 9.30
C VAL A 46 -18.03 -26.78 8.14
N ILE A 47 -18.54 -28.00 7.98
CA ILE A 47 -19.46 -28.33 6.90
C ILE A 47 -20.80 -27.60 7.04
N GLU A 48 -21.32 -27.46 8.25
CA GLU A 48 -22.56 -26.71 8.51
C GLU A 48 -22.42 -25.22 8.19
N ASN A 49 -21.27 -24.61 8.50
CA ASN A 49 -20.96 -23.25 8.11
C ASN A 49 -21.04 -23.03 6.58
N ILE A 50 -20.61 -24.03 5.80
CA ILE A 50 -20.60 -23.96 4.34
C ILE A 50 -22.01 -24.22 3.77
N MET A 51 -22.77 -25.13 4.35
CA MET A 51 -24.09 -25.55 3.89
C MET A 51 -25.20 -24.55 4.19
N ALA A 52 -25.08 -23.77 5.26
CA ALA A 52 -26.17 -22.93 5.79
C ALA A 52 -26.77 -21.99 4.72
N ALA A 53 -25.95 -21.16 4.08
CA ALA A 53 -26.43 -20.20 3.09
C ALA A 53 -27.03 -20.84 1.82
N PRO A 54 -26.44 -21.88 1.21
CA PRO A 54 -27.07 -22.61 0.10
C PRO A 54 -28.43 -23.21 0.43
N MET A 55 -28.59 -23.79 1.60
CA MET A 55 -29.87 -24.34 2.03
C MET A 55 -30.91 -23.25 2.26
N ASP A 56 -30.54 -22.15 2.93
CA ASP A 56 -31.49 -21.10 3.30
C ASP A 56 -31.85 -20.18 2.12
N LEU A 57 -30.86 -19.77 1.32
CA LEU A 57 -31.01 -18.74 0.30
C LEU A 57 -31.24 -19.30 -1.11
N LEU A 58 -30.60 -20.44 -1.46
CA LEU A 58 -30.74 -21.10 -2.75
C LEU A 58 -31.73 -22.25 -2.70
N LYS A 59 -32.27 -22.59 -1.53
CA LYS A 59 -33.21 -23.69 -1.33
C LYS A 59 -32.67 -25.06 -1.77
N LYS A 60 -31.34 -25.22 -1.75
CA LYS A 60 -30.70 -26.51 -2.04
C LYS A 60 -31.08 -27.54 -0.96
N THR A 61 -31.20 -28.78 -1.34
CA THR A 61 -31.43 -29.88 -0.40
C THR A 61 -30.19 -30.08 0.46
N LYS A 62 -30.35 -30.73 1.61
CA LYS A 62 -29.25 -31.04 2.52
C LYS A 62 -28.14 -31.85 1.82
N GLN A 63 -28.53 -32.79 0.95
CA GLN A 63 -27.58 -33.62 0.22
C GLN A 63 -26.78 -32.80 -0.79
N GLU A 64 -27.44 -31.97 -1.61
CA GLU A 64 -26.77 -31.11 -2.61
C GLU A 64 -25.80 -30.13 -1.92
N ALA A 65 -26.23 -29.50 -0.79
CA ALA A 65 -25.39 -28.60 -0.04
C ALA A 65 -24.17 -29.31 0.61
N TYR A 66 -24.38 -30.53 1.10
CA TYR A 66 -23.31 -31.37 1.65
C TYR A 66 -22.30 -31.76 0.59
N ASP A 67 -22.75 -32.28 -0.54
CA ASP A 67 -21.85 -32.73 -1.63
C ASP A 67 -21.00 -31.56 -2.14
N LYS A 68 -21.63 -30.39 -2.38
CA LYS A 68 -20.93 -29.16 -2.76
C LYS A 68 -19.97 -28.69 -1.67
N GLY A 69 -20.38 -28.74 -0.41
CA GLY A 69 -19.53 -28.38 0.72
C GLY A 69 -18.28 -29.27 0.82
N MET A 70 -18.42 -30.57 0.63
CA MET A 70 -17.31 -31.52 0.62
C MET A 70 -16.36 -31.36 -0.57
N GLU A 71 -16.91 -30.99 -1.75
CA GLU A 71 -16.09 -30.61 -2.92
C GLU A 71 -15.22 -29.38 -2.59
N LEU A 72 -15.83 -28.31 -2.02
CA LEU A 72 -15.12 -27.09 -1.66
C LEU A 72 -14.10 -27.33 -0.56
N LEU A 73 -14.41 -28.12 0.46
CA LEU A 73 -13.45 -28.50 1.49
C LEU A 73 -12.27 -29.29 0.93
N THR A 74 -12.50 -30.14 -0.07
CA THR A 74 -11.42 -30.83 -0.76
C THR A 74 -10.52 -29.85 -1.52
N MET A 75 -11.11 -28.89 -2.22
CA MET A 75 -10.39 -27.84 -2.93
C MET A 75 -9.50 -27.00 -2.01
N VAL A 76 -10.00 -26.64 -0.82
CA VAL A 76 -9.20 -25.85 0.16
C VAL A 76 -8.34 -26.74 1.09
N GLY A 77 -8.24 -28.05 0.84
CA GLY A 77 -7.39 -28.99 1.59
C GLY A 77 -7.84 -29.27 3.02
N LEU A 78 -9.17 -29.21 3.30
CA LEU A 78 -9.73 -29.35 4.65
C LEU A 78 -10.85 -30.41 4.73
N LYS A 79 -10.83 -31.39 3.83
CA LYS A 79 -11.84 -32.47 3.80
C LYS A 79 -11.97 -33.22 5.12
N ASP A 80 -10.85 -33.49 5.78
CA ASP A 80 -10.76 -34.19 7.06
C ASP A 80 -11.30 -33.37 8.26
N LYS A 81 -11.46 -32.05 8.08
CA LYS A 81 -11.96 -31.12 9.10
C LYS A 81 -13.45 -30.80 8.99
N ALA A 82 -14.19 -31.51 8.12
CA ALA A 82 -15.61 -31.23 7.85
C ALA A 82 -16.48 -31.20 9.12
N LEU A 83 -16.21 -32.09 10.09
CA LEU A 83 -16.96 -32.20 11.34
C LEU A 83 -16.34 -31.44 12.51
N SER A 84 -15.18 -30.81 12.33
CA SER A 84 -14.55 -29.96 13.35
C SER A 84 -15.33 -28.68 13.56
N TYR A 85 -15.19 -28.09 14.75
CA TYR A 85 -15.71 -26.76 15.06
C TYR A 85 -14.64 -25.69 14.78
N PRO A 86 -15.04 -24.43 14.55
CA PRO A 86 -14.09 -23.35 14.28
C PRO A 86 -12.97 -23.22 15.32
N ASP A 87 -13.26 -23.44 16.61
CA ASP A 87 -12.28 -23.33 17.69
C ASP A 87 -11.14 -24.38 17.60
N GLU A 88 -11.36 -25.47 16.88
CA GLU A 88 -10.39 -26.54 16.65
C GLU A 88 -9.47 -26.26 15.44
N LEU A 89 -9.64 -25.11 14.76
CA LEU A 89 -8.93 -24.75 13.55
C LEU A 89 -7.87 -23.66 13.79
N SER A 90 -6.75 -23.75 13.07
CA SER A 90 -5.80 -22.65 12.97
C SER A 90 -6.40 -21.44 12.22
N GLY A 91 -5.79 -20.25 12.32
CA GLY A 91 -6.22 -19.05 11.61
C GLY A 91 -6.31 -19.27 10.10
N GLY A 92 -5.27 -19.86 9.48
CA GLY A 92 -5.26 -20.16 8.05
C GLY A 92 -6.33 -21.18 7.63
N GLN A 93 -6.62 -22.18 8.49
CA GLN A 93 -7.72 -23.10 8.26
C GLN A 93 -9.08 -22.40 8.34
N LYS A 94 -9.31 -21.54 9.34
CA LYS A 94 -10.53 -20.72 9.45
C LYS A 94 -10.75 -19.86 8.20
N GLN A 95 -9.70 -19.24 7.69
CA GLN A 95 -9.79 -18.39 6.49
C GLN A 95 -10.13 -19.23 5.25
N ARG A 96 -9.51 -20.39 5.08
CA ARG A 96 -9.86 -21.28 3.97
C ARG A 96 -11.30 -21.81 4.05
N VAL A 97 -11.82 -22.05 5.25
CA VAL A 97 -13.26 -22.35 5.44
C VAL A 97 -14.14 -21.15 5.08
N ALA A 98 -13.74 -19.92 5.45
CA ALA A 98 -14.48 -18.70 5.10
C ALA A 98 -14.53 -18.50 3.56
N ILE A 99 -13.43 -18.77 2.87
CA ILE A 99 -13.39 -18.79 1.39
C ILE A 99 -14.34 -19.86 0.83
N ALA A 100 -14.26 -21.10 1.32
CA ALA A 100 -15.14 -22.18 0.88
C ALA A 100 -16.63 -21.84 1.11
N ARG A 101 -16.96 -21.23 2.25
CA ARG A 101 -18.31 -20.75 2.56
C ARG A 101 -18.81 -19.70 1.56
N ALA A 102 -17.96 -18.74 1.20
CA ALA A 102 -18.30 -17.74 0.19
C ALA A 102 -18.56 -18.37 -1.18
N LEU A 103 -17.74 -19.35 -1.57
CA LEU A 103 -17.86 -20.06 -2.85
C LEU A 103 -19.08 -21.00 -2.92
N ALA A 104 -19.62 -21.45 -1.78
CA ALA A 104 -20.78 -22.34 -1.73
C ALA A 104 -22.05 -21.72 -2.30
N MET A 105 -22.11 -20.39 -2.38
CA MET A 105 -23.19 -19.64 -3.03
C MET A 105 -23.02 -19.54 -4.55
N GLU A 106 -21.96 -20.12 -5.14
CA GLU A 106 -21.64 -20.07 -6.57
C GLU A 106 -21.59 -18.63 -7.09
N PRO A 107 -20.82 -17.71 -6.44
CA PRO A 107 -20.81 -16.30 -6.77
C PRO A 107 -20.13 -16.04 -8.13
N GLU A 108 -20.57 -14.97 -8.81
CA GLU A 108 -19.93 -14.45 -10.02
C GLU A 108 -18.69 -13.59 -9.68
N ILE A 109 -18.71 -12.95 -8.49
CA ILE A 109 -17.66 -12.06 -8.00
C ILE A 109 -17.35 -12.42 -6.54
N VAL A 110 -16.06 -12.48 -6.18
CA VAL A 110 -15.64 -12.62 -4.77
C VAL A 110 -14.83 -11.40 -4.35
N LEU A 111 -15.28 -10.77 -3.27
CA LEU A 111 -14.58 -9.68 -2.58
C LEU A 111 -13.79 -10.27 -1.43
N LEU A 112 -12.48 -10.00 -1.38
CA LEU A 112 -11.59 -10.42 -0.29
C LEU A 112 -11.01 -9.17 0.37
N ASP A 113 -11.33 -8.98 1.64
CA ASP A 113 -10.87 -7.86 2.42
C ASP A 113 -9.76 -8.33 3.37
N GLU A 114 -8.52 -7.97 3.05
CA GLU A 114 -7.31 -8.33 3.79
C GLU A 114 -7.26 -9.83 4.19
N PRO A 115 -7.35 -10.76 3.23
CA PRO A 115 -7.60 -12.17 3.53
C PRO A 115 -6.47 -12.88 4.30
N THR A 116 -5.33 -12.25 4.49
CA THR A 116 -4.13 -12.81 5.14
C THR A 116 -3.67 -12.04 6.37
N SER A 117 -4.19 -10.84 6.62
CA SER A 117 -3.68 -9.91 7.66
C SER A 117 -3.85 -10.42 9.11
N ALA A 118 -4.83 -11.30 9.36
CA ALA A 118 -5.06 -11.90 10.68
C ALA A 118 -4.34 -13.25 10.87
N LEU A 119 -3.40 -13.60 9.99
CA LEU A 119 -2.71 -14.89 9.97
C LEU A 119 -1.25 -14.77 10.41
N ASP A 120 -0.75 -15.86 11.02
CA ASP A 120 0.68 -16.03 11.20
C ASP A 120 1.39 -16.14 9.84
N PRO A 121 2.61 -15.60 9.67
CA PRO A 121 3.34 -15.62 8.40
C PRO A 121 3.47 -17.01 7.77
N THR A 122 3.56 -18.05 8.60
CA THR A 122 3.66 -19.45 8.13
C THR A 122 2.40 -19.99 7.46
N MET A 123 1.24 -19.35 7.72
CA MET A 123 -0.07 -19.77 7.20
C MET A 123 -0.52 -18.97 5.97
N VAL A 124 0.11 -17.85 5.71
CA VAL A 124 -0.23 -16.92 4.62
C VAL A 124 -0.17 -17.62 3.25
N GLY A 125 0.90 -18.37 3.00
CA GLY A 125 1.12 -19.07 1.72
C GLY A 125 0.01 -20.05 1.34
N GLU A 126 -0.58 -20.74 2.31
CA GLU A 126 -1.67 -21.69 2.05
C GLU A 126 -2.95 -20.99 1.59
N VAL A 127 -3.27 -19.83 2.18
CA VAL A 127 -4.44 -19.03 1.80
C VAL A 127 -4.22 -18.38 0.44
N GLN A 128 -3.04 -17.83 0.19
CA GLN A 128 -2.67 -17.25 -1.09
C GLN A 128 -2.75 -18.28 -2.22
N ALA A 129 -2.31 -19.52 -1.98
CA ALA A 129 -2.39 -20.60 -2.97
C ALA A 129 -3.85 -20.89 -3.38
N VAL A 130 -4.78 -20.94 -2.42
CA VAL A 130 -6.21 -21.11 -2.71
C VAL A 130 -6.73 -19.95 -3.57
N ILE A 131 -6.39 -18.70 -3.22
CA ILE A 131 -6.87 -17.53 -3.98
C ILE A 131 -6.30 -17.52 -5.40
N LYS A 132 -5.02 -17.90 -5.59
CA LYS A 132 -4.40 -18.06 -6.92
C LYS A 132 -5.12 -19.11 -7.78
N GLU A 133 -5.48 -20.24 -7.17
CA GLU A 133 -6.24 -21.28 -7.87
C GLU A 133 -7.61 -20.77 -8.33
N LEU A 134 -8.31 -19.96 -7.52
CA LEU A 134 -9.58 -19.35 -7.88
C LEU A 134 -9.44 -18.35 -9.05
N ALA A 135 -8.40 -17.53 -9.04
CA ALA A 135 -8.09 -16.61 -10.13
C ALA A 135 -7.82 -17.36 -11.44
N GLN A 136 -7.05 -18.43 -11.39
CA GLN A 136 -6.75 -19.28 -12.56
C GLN A 136 -7.99 -19.97 -13.14
N LYS A 137 -8.99 -20.27 -12.30
CA LYS A 137 -10.28 -20.81 -12.74
C LYS A 137 -11.21 -19.76 -13.39
N GLY A 138 -10.75 -18.51 -13.49
CA GLY A 138 -11.48 -17.43 -14.16
C GLY A 138 -12.56 -16.75 -13.31
N LEU A 139 -12.53 -16.97 -11.98
CA LEU A 139 -13.45 -16.26 -11.08
C LEU A 139 -13.04 -14.78 -10.98
N THR A 140 -14.02 -13.88 -11.06
CA THR A 140 -13.77 -12.45 -10.84
C THR A 140 -13.48 -12.19 -9.38
N LEU A 141 -12.28 -11.72 -9.08
CA LEU A 141 -11.82 -11.40 -7.72
C LEU A 141 -11.55 -9.91 -7.57
N MET A 142 -11.99 -9.31 -6.46
CA MET A 142 -11.54 -8.00 -6.02
C MET A 142 -10.91 -8.17 -4.64
N ILE A 143 -9.63 -7.83 -4.52
CA ILE A 143 -8.83 -8.12 -3.33
C ILE A 143 -8.29 -6.80 -2.79
N VAL A 144 -8.57 -6.52 -1.52
CA VAL A 144 -7.88 -5.48 -0.76
C VAL A 144 -6.74 -6.14 -0.01
N THR A 145 -5.52 -5.67 -0.18
CA THR A 145 -4.34 -6.22 0.48
C THR A 145 -3.19 -5.22 0.53
N HIS A 146 -2.36 -5.33 1.55
CA HIS A 146 -1.06 -4.66 1.64
C HIS A 146 0.11 -5.58 1.24
N GLU A 147 -0.18 -6.81 0.80
CA GLU A 147 0.83 -7.77 0.35
C GLU A 147 1.20 -7.55 -1.13
N MET A 148 2.16 -6.66 -1.40
CA MET A 148 2.52 -6.20 -2.75
C MET A 148 2.95 -7.33 -3.67
N ARG A 149 3.75 -8.29 -3.16
CA ARG A 149 4.22 -9.44 -3.95
C ARG A 149 3.05 -10.30 -4.41
N PHE A 150 2.13 -10.59 -3.49
CA PHE A 150 0.93 -11.37 -3.80
C PHE A 150 0.03 -10.64 -4.80
N ALA A 151 -0.23 -9.35 -4.60
CA ALA A 151 -1.02 -8.54 -5.54
C ALA A 151 -0.40 -8.54 -6.94
N ARG A 152 0.92 -8.37 -7.05
CA ARG A 152 1.65 -8.37 -8.32
C ARG A 152 1.53 -9.72 -9.06
N GLU A 153 1.56 -10.83 -8.33
CA GLU A 153 1.53 -12.17 -8.94
C GLU A 153 0.17 -12.58 -9.47
N ILE A 154 -0.92 -12.05 -8.91
CA ILE A 154 -2.26 -12.56 -9.24
C ILE A 154 -3.16 -11.54 -9.94
N ALA A 155 -2.92 -10.24 -9.75
CA ALA A 155 -3.76 -9.20 -10.33
C ALA A 155 -3.51 -9.04 -11.84
N ASN A 156 -4.56 -8.67 -12.57
CA ASN A 156 -4.45 -8.17 -13.94
C ASN A 156 -4.76 -6.67 -14.02
N ARG A 157 -5.24 -6.07 -12.93
CA ARG A 157 -5.44 -4.65 -12.74
C ARG A 157 -5.26 -4.28 -11.27
N VAL A 158 -4.58 -3.17 -11.00
CA VAL A 158 -4.26 -2.69 -9.66
C VAL A 158 -4.80 -1.28 -9.49
N PHE A 159 -5.48 -1.02 -8.37
CA PHE A 159 -5.91 0.29 -7.94
C PHE A 159 -5.11 0.68 -6.69
N TYR A 160 -4.25 1.68 -6.80
CA TYR A 160 -3.66 2.28 -5.62
C TYR A 160 -4.62 3.30 -5.03
N MET A 161 -5.05 3.02 -3.79
CA MET A 161 -6.02 3.85 -3.07
C MET A 161 -5.27 4.77 -2.11
N ASP A 162 -5.57 6.06 -2.17
CA ASP A 162 -5.04 7.06 -1.25
C ASP A 162 -6.10 8.14 -1.00
N ASP A 163 -6.15 8.64 0.21
CA ASP A 163 -7.04 9.75 0.63
C ASP A 163 -8.52 9.52 0.27
N GLY A 164 -8.99 8.26 0.38
CA GLY A 164 -10.37 7.86 0.10
C GLY A 164 -10.74 7.73 -1.39
N GLY A 165 -9.78 7.84 -2.30
CA GLY A 165 -9.99 7.73 -3.74
C GLY A 165 -9.02 6.79 -4.45
N VAL A 166 -9.32 6.45 -5.70
CA VAL A 166 -8.36 5.78 -6.59
C VAL A 166 -7.34 6.82 -7.03
N TYR A 167 -6.13 6.73 -6.46
CA TYR A 167 -5.05 7.67 -6.79
C TYR A 167 -4.35 7.28 -8.09
N GLU A 168 -4.03 5.99 -8.27
CA GLU A 168 -3.46 5.48 -9.51
C GLU A 168 -4.07 4.12 -9.87
N ASP A 169 -4.20 3.83 -11.18
CA ASP A 169 -4.85 2.65 -11.73
C ASP A 169 -4.06 2.19 -12.96
N GLY A 170 -3.73 0.91 -13.01
CA GLY A 170 -2.96 0.34 -14.11
C GLY A 170 -2.76 -1.16 -14.01
N THR A 171 -1.94 -1.71 -14.91
CA THR A 171 -1.48 -3.10 -14.81
C THR A 171 -0.49 -3.27 -13.65
N PRO A 172 -0.23 -4.51 -13.20
CA PRO A 172 0.80 -4.76 -12.19
C PRO A 172 2.17 -4.16 -12.56
N GLU A 173 2.58 -4.26 -13.82
CA GLU A 173 3.84 -3.72 -14.30
C GLU A 173 3.87 -2.18 -14.24
N GLU A 174 2.73 -1.52 -14.54
CA GLU A 174 2.64 -0.06 -14.47
C GLU A 174 2.70 0.44 -13.03
N ILE A 175 2.01 -0.25 -12.09
CA ILE A 175 1.89 0.21 -10.71
C ILE A 175 3.11 -0.20 -9.87
N PHE A 176 3.63 -1.43 -10.02
CA PHE A 176 4.71 -1.93 -9.17
C PHE A 176 6.11 -1.65 -9.72
N ASP A 177 6.29 -1.63 -11.05
CA ASP A 177 7.62 -1.43 -11.64
C ASP A 177 7.83 -0.01 -12.17
N ASN A 178 6.77 0.61 -12.73
CA ASN A 178 6.83 1.92 -13.38
C ASN A 178 5.71 2.85 -12.92
N PRO A 179 5.52 3.06 -11.60
CA PRO A 179 4.50 3.97 -11.09
C PRO A 179 4.78 5.39 -11.58
N LYS A 180 3.70 6.11 -11.96
CA LYS A 180 3.80 7.46 -12.53
C LYS A 180 3.59 8.56 -11.48
N LYS A 181 2.86 8.22 -10.40
CA LYS A 181 2.48 9.19 -9.39
C LYS A 181 3.34 9.06 -8.14
N GLU A 182 3.74 10.20 -7.60
CA GLU A 182 4.69 10.30 -6.49
C GLU A 182 4.33 9.47 -5.26
N ARG A 183 3.07 9.55 -4.79
CA ARG A 183 2.64 8.77 -3.62
C ARG A 183 2.65 7.26 -3.88
N THR A 184 2.34 6.83 -5.11
CA THR A 184 2.46 5.42 -5.51
C THR A 184 3.91 4.97 -5.46
N ILE A 185 4.84 5.78 -6.01
CA ILE A 185 6.28 5.51 -5.99
C ILE A 185 6.75 5.34 -4.54
N ARG A 186 6.42 6.29 -3.66
CA ARG A 186 6.79 6.25 -2.24
C ARG A 186 6.24 5.00 -1.55
N PHE A 187 4.98 4.65 -1.81
CA PHE A 187 4.34 3.49 -1.22
C PHE A 187 4.96 2.17 -1.70
N ILE A 188 5.15 2.00 -3.01
CA ILE A 188 5.70 0.77 -3.60
C ILE A 188 7.15 0.55 -3.17
N ARG A 189 7.96 1.61 -3.17
CA ARG A 189 9.36 1.55 -2.73
C ARG A 189 9.52 1.56 -1.22
N GLN A 190 8.42 1.58 -0.47
CA GLN A 190 8.42 1.69 1.00
C GLN A 190 9.27 2.87 1.50
N LEU A 191 9.26 3.98 0.75
CA LEU A 191 10.04 5.16 1.10
C LEU A 191 9.53 5.77 2.39
N LYS A 192 10.45 6.05 3.31
CA LYS A 192 10.21 6.85 4.50
C LYS A 192 10.62 8.27 4.19
N VAL A 193 9.73 9.22 4.39
CA VAL A 193 9.94 10.60 3.98
C VAL A 193 9.96 11.52 5.19
N PHE A 194 10.99 12.36 5.26
CA PHE A 194 11.10 13.49 6.19
C PHE A 194 10.97 14.78 5.38
N GLU A 195 10.03 15.64 5.76
CA GLU A 195 9.80 16.93 5.08
C GLU A 195 9.95 18.10 6.05
N LYS A 196 10.58 19.19 5.58
CA LYS A 196 10.66 20.44 6.31
C LYS A 196 10.56 21.62 5.36
N THR A 197 9.75 22.62 5.76
CA THR A 197 9.65 23.88 5.03
C THR A 197 10.33 24.98 5.87
N ILE A 198 11.18 25.78 5.21
CA ILE A 198 11.97 26.87 5.80
C ILE A 198 11.56 28.16 5.09
N THR A 199 11.13 29.16 5.86
CA THR A 199 10.65 30.46 5.33
C THR A 199 11.39 31.64 5.94
N THR A 200 12.37 31.40 6.81
CA THR A 200 13.15 32.46 7.48
C THR A 200 14.64 32.11 7.49
N LYS A 201 15.50 33.13 7.37
CA LYS A 201 16.97 32.96 7.48
C LYS A 201 17.43 32.59 8.89
N SER A 202 16.64 32.90 9.92
CA SER A 202 16.87 32.50 11.31
C SER A 202 16.33 31.11 11.61
N PHE A 203 16.62 30.17 10.72
CA PHE A 203 16.17 28.79 10.85
C PHE A 203 16.84 28.04 12.00
N ASP A 204 16.05 27.30 12.77
CA ASP A 204 16.56 26.45 13.87
C ASP A 204 17.21 25.16 13.33
N PHE A 205 18.48 25.27 12.97
CA PHE A 205 19.27 24.14 12.47
C PHE A 205 19.46 23.03 13.50
N LEU A 206 19.57 23.38 14.79
CA LEU A 206 19.71 22.39 15.86
C LEU A 206 18.41 21.60 16.03
N GLY A 207 17.25 22.26 16.00
CA GLY A 207 15.96 21.61 16.04
C GLY A 207 15.73 20.70 14.84
N PHE A 208 16.11 21.13 13.64
CA PHE A 208 16.06 20.31 12.43
C PHE A 208 16.88 19.01 12.56
N ASN A 209 18.12 19.12 13.03
CA ASN A 209 18.97 17.95 13.23
C ASN A 209 18.38 16.98 14.25
N THR A 210 17.79 17.49 15.33
CA THR A 210 17.12 16.67 16.34
C THR A 210 15.91 15.91 15.75
N GLU A 211 15.07 16.59 15.00
CA GLU A 211 13.92 15.98 14.32
C GLU A 211 14.38 14.91 13.31
N LEU A 212 15.44 15.17 12.56
CA LEU A 212 16.01 14.23 11.60
C LEU A 212 16.61 12.99 12.28
N GLU A 213 17.27 13.15 13.42
CA GLU A 213 17.78 12.03 14.23
C GLU A 213 16.63 11.18 14.81
N GLU A 214 15.54 11.79 15.24
CA GLU A 214 14.35 11.08 15.70
C GLU A 214 13.71 10.29 14.56
N PHE A 215 13.58 10.89 13.37
CA PHE A 215 13.13 10.20 12.17
C PHE A 215 14.02 9.01 11.83
N ALA A 216 15.33 9.19 11.86
CA ALA A 216 16.30 8.13 11.61
C ALA A 216 16.17 6.95 12.57
N ARG A 217 16.08 7.23 13.86
CA ARG A 217 15.93 6.21 14.91
C ARG A 217 14.64 5.41 14.73
N LYS A 218 13.53 6.09 14.41
CA LYS A 218 12.23 5.46 14.16
C LYS A 218 12.26 4.53 12.95
N ASN A 219 13.06 4.86 11.93
CA ASN A 219 13.11 4.13 10.66
C ASN A 219 14.37 3.26 10.52
N HIS A 220 15.13 3.07 11.59
CA HIS A 220 16.34 2.24 11.64
C HIS A 220 17.43 2.64 10.63
N ILE A 221 17.50 3.93 10.28
CA ILE A 221 18.54 4.49 9.40
C ILE A 221 19.88 4.52 10.14
N SER A 222 20.97 4.19 9.44
CA SER A 222 22.31 4.16 10.03
C SER A 222 22.74 5.55 10.50
N GLN A 223 23.47 5.62 11.63
CA GLN A 223 24.01 6.88 12.11
C GLN A 223 24.95 7.56 11.10
N LYS A 224 25.66 6.76 10.32
CA LYS A 224 26.57 7.25 9.28
C LYS A 224 25.80 7.95 8.15
N SER A 225 24.69 7.36 7.67
CA SER A 225 23.84 7.95 6.63
C SER A 225 23.22 9.26 7.12
N ILE A 226 22.74 9.31 8.37
CA ILE A 226 22.18 10.53 8.96
C ILE A 226 23.23 11.63 9.12
N TYR A 227 24.41 11.31 9.63
CA TYR A 227 25.50 12.29 9.75
C TYR A 227 25.88 12.89 8.39
N ARG A 228 25.94 12.07 7.33
CA ARG A 228 26.21 12.55 5.96
C ARG A 228 25.06 13.41 5.43
N THR A 229 23.81 13.04 5.72
CA THR A 229 22.64 13.81 5.32
C THR A 229 22.60 15.19 6.01
N GLN A 230 22.89 15.22 7.31
CA GLN A 230 23.01 16.47 8.08
C GLN A 230 24.13 17.36 7.52
N ALA A 231 25.29 16.79 7.25
CA ALA A 231 26.42 17.51 6.66
C ALA A 231 26.10 18.01 5.24
N ALA A 232 25.47 17.20 4.40
CA ALA A 232 25.06 17.62 3.08
C ALA A 232 24.03 18.74 3.11
N PHE A 233 23.05 18.67 4.02
CA PHE A 233 22.10 19.74 4.25
C PHE A 233 22.78 21.03 4.73
N GLU A 234 23.68 20.93 5.70
CA GLU A 234 24.42 22.09 6.22
C GLU A 234 25.21 22.79 5.09
N GLU A 235 26.04 22.02 4.39
CA GLU A 235 26.86 22.58 3.31
C GLU A 235 26.03 23.14 2.17
N LEU A 236 24.99 22.46 1.76
CA LEU A 236 24.17 22.89 0.63
C LEU A 236 23.20 23.99 1.01
N CYS A 237 22.37 23.79 2.03
CA CYS A 237 21.36 24.76 2.42
C CYS A 237 21.91 25.95 3.16
N MET A 238 22.69 25.71 4.24
CA MET A 238 23.10 26.78 5.13
C MET A 238 24.24 27.62 4.55
N GLN A 239 25.15 27.00 3.78
CA GLN A 239 26.32 27.67 3.25
C GLN A 239 26.14 28.21 1.82
N ASN A 240 25.35 27.51 0.96
CA ASN A 240 25.30 27.84 -0.46
C ASN A 240 23.91 28.32 -0.94
N VAL A 241 22.79 27.94 -0.32
CA VAL A 241 21.44 28.36 -0.75
C VAL A 241 20.91 29.51 0.10
N LEU A 242 20.71 29.34 1.41
CA LEU A 242 20.07 30.33 2.28
C LEU A 242 20.72 31.73 2.24
N PRO A 243 22.06 31.87 2.16
CA PRO A 243 22.67 33.20 2.08
C PRO A 243 22.33 34.01 0.83
N LYS A 244 21.99 33.29 -0.27
CA LYS A 244 21.67 33.90 -1.57
C LYS A 244 20.19 34.18 -1.77
N LEU A 245 19.32 33.62 -0.93
CA LEU A 245 17.87 33.89 -1.00
C LEU A 245 17.53 35.30 -0.52
N GLU A 246 16.47 35.86 -1.05
CA GLU A 246 15.88 37.12 -0.59
C GLU A 246 15.25 36.99 0.80
N ASP A 247 14.60 38.05 1.33
CA ASP A 247 14.00 37.99 2.65
C ASP A 247 12.68 37.22 2.67
N GLU A 248 11.94 37.20 1.55
CA GLU A 248 10.73 36.38 1.35
C GLU A 248 11.05 35.20 0.47
N PHE A 249 11.15 34.01 1.04
CA PHE A 249 11.40 32.78 0.32
C PHE A 249 10.64 31.61 0.93
N CYS A 250 10.47 30.56 0.14
CA CYS A 250 10.04 29.23 0.58
C CYS A 250 11.10 28.23 0.13
N LEU A 251 11.64 27.47 1.08
CA LEU A 251 12.58 26.39 0.83
C LEU A 251 12.01 25.10 1.44
N LYS A 252 11.75 24.11 0.60
CA LYS A 252 11.28 22.79 1.02
C LYS A 252 12.42 21.79 0.93
N VAL A 253 12.67 21.11 2.03
CA VAL A 253 13.59 19.98 2.12
C VAL A 253 12.78 18.70 2.24
N GLU A 254 13.13 17.73 1.45
CA GLU A 254 12.52 16.42 1.42
C GLU A 254 13.62 15.37 1.42
N ILE A 255 13.65 14.49 2.44
CA ILE A 255 14.64 13.44 2.61
C ILE A 255 13.90 12.11 2.56
N GLU A 256 14.22 11.30 1.56
CA GLU A 256 13.64 9.98 1.34
C GLU A 256 14.66 8.91 1.73
N TYR A 257 14.20 7.93 2.49
CA TYR A 257 14.95 6.73 2.83
C TYR A 257 14.24 5.50 2.27
N SER A 258 14.95 4.72 1.48
CA SER A 258 14.52 3.42 0.98
C SER A 258 15.04 2.32 1.92
N SER A 259 14.12 1.50 2.43
CA SER A 259 14.49 0.38 3.31
C SER A 259 15.03 -0.84 2.55
N ASP A 260 14.80 -0.91 1.23
CA ASP A 260 15.19 -2.06 0.41
C ASP A 260 16.67 -2.01 0.00
N ASP A 261 17.19 -0.81 -0.28
CA ASP A 261 18.56 -0.54 -0.73
C ASP A 261 19.36 0.34 0.24
N GLU A 262 18.75 0.67 1.40
CA GLU A 262 19.34 1.53 2.45
C GLU A 262 19.76 2.93 1.95
N ALA A 263 19.27 3.33 0.76
CA ALA A 263 19.62 4.59 0.12
C ALA A 263 18.91 5.79 0.77
N VAL A 264 19.63 6.91 0.86
CA VAL A 264 19.08 8.21 1.29
C VAL A 264 19.20 9.21 0.15
N ASN A 265 18.06 9.75 -0.27
CA ASN A 265 17.97 10.82 -1.26
C ASN A 265 17.46 12.08 -0.59
N MET A 266 18.05 13.24 -0.89
CA MET A 266 17.61 14.54 -0.41
C MET A 266 17.27 15.44 -1.59
N GLN A 267 16.09 16.03 -1.56
CA GLN A 267 15.64 17.02 -2.53
C GLN A 267 15.42 18.36 -1.82
N ILE A 268 15.95 19.42 -2.41
CA ILE A 268 15.80 20.77 -1.91
C ILE A 268 15.21 21.65 -3.00
N LYS A 269 13.99 22.13 -2.78
CA LYS A 269 13.28 23.06 -3.69
C LYS A 269 13.25 24.44 -3.05
N TYR A 270 13.53 25.49 -3.82
CA TYR A 270 13.46 26.87 -3.30
C TYR A 270 12.96 27.85 -4.35
N THR A 271 12.34 28.93 -3.84
CA THR A 271 11.82 30.06 -4.64
C THR A 271 12.92 31.10 -4.86
N GLY A 272 12.67 32.07 -5.74
CA GLY A 272 13.55 33.21 -6.00
C GLY A 272 14.24 33.14 -7.37
N GLU A 273 15.33 33.88 -7.54
CA GLU A 273 16.11 33.85 -8.77
C GLU A 273 16.69 32.45 -9.04
N ILE A 274 16.81 32.10 -10.32
CA ILE A 274 17.44 30.84 -10.72
C ILE A 274 18.95 30.99 -10.54
N PHE A 275 19.52 30.16 -9.66
CA PHE A 275 20.96 30.05 -9.50
C PHE A 275 21.38 28.63 -9.13
N ASN A 276 22.55 28.23 -9.61
CA ASN A 276 23.13 26.93 -9.28
C ASN A 276 23.98 27.05 -7.99
N PRO A 277 23.60 26.43 -6.86
CA PRO A 277 24.38 26.48 -5.63
C PRO A 277 25.72 25.74 -5.72
N LEU A 278 25.89 24.89 -6.72
CA LEU A 278 27.13 24.13 -6.97
C LEU A 278 28.19 24.97 -7.71
N GLU A 279 27.82 26.15 -8.24
CA GLU A 279 28.73 27.13 -8.82
C GLU A 279 29.08 28.23 -7.81
N SER A 280 29.28 27.84 -6.56
CA SER A 280 29.64 28.74 -5.46
C SER A 280 31.17 28.91 -5.37
N ASP A 281 31.61 30.10 -4.95
CA ASP A 281 33.03 30.34 -4.62
C ASP A 281 33.52 29.61 -3.36
N ASN A 282 32.63 28.90 -2.67
CA ASN A 282 32.96 28.13 -1.47
C ASN A 282 33.51 26.74 -1.83
N GLU A 283 34.76 26.71 -2.34
CA GLU A 283 35.44 25.46 -2.76
C GLU A 283 35.50 24.41 -1.64
N LEU A 284 35.59 24.80 -0.37
CA LEU A 284 35.65 23.85 0.74
C LEU A 284 34.34 23.12 0.92
N SER A 285 33.21 23.84 0.87
CA SER A 285 31.87 23.27 0.96
C SER A 285 31.60 22.29 -0.19
N LEU A 286 31.97 22.67 -1.42
CA LEU A 286 31.80 21.79 -2.60
C LEU A 286 32.61 20.50 -2.49
N LYS A 287 33.86 20.56 -2.02
CA LYS A 287 34.69 19.36 -1.78
C LYS A 287 34.13 18.46 -0.68
N LEU A 288 33.53 19.03 0.36
CA LEU A 288 32.87 18.26 1.40
C LEU A 288 31.63 17.53 0.84
N LEU A 289 30.82 18.23 0.05
CA LEU A 289 29.65 17.63 -0.64
C LEU A 289 30.08 16.45 -1.55
N GLU A 290 31.10 16.62 -2.38
CA GLU A 290 31.66 15.53 -3.21
C GLU A 290 32.12 14.30 -2.38
N GLY A 291 32.61 14.57 -1.17
CA GLY A 291 33.05 13.52 -0.25
C GLY A 291 31.92 12.66 0.32
N ILE A 292 30.71 13.22 0.50
CA ILE A 292 29.59 12.60 1.20
C ILE A 292 28.41 12.23 0.30
N THR A 293 28.38 12.69 -0.95
CA THR A 293 27.33 12.42 -1.94
C THR A 293 27.82 11.50 -3.05
N GLU A 294 26.96 10.64 -3.57
CA GLU A 294 27.20 9.85 -4.78
C GLU A 294 26.95 10.69 -6.04
N SER A 295 25.84 11.41 -6.02
CA SER A 295 25.49 12.36 -7.05
C SER A 295 24.86 13.63 -6.45
N ILE A 296 25.04 14.75 -7.13
CA ILE A 296 24.37 16.00 -6.80
C ILE A 296 24.11 16.76 -8.11
N ALA A 297 22.89 17.24 -8.30
CA ALA A 297 22.49 17.95 -9.49
C ALA A 297 21.51 19.09 -9.17
N HIS A 298 21.72 20.25 -9.80
CA HIS A 298 20.78 21.36 -9.80
C HIS A 298 20.02 21.39 -11.11
N ASN A 299 18.70 21.61 -11.05
CA ASN A 299 17.83 21.82 -12.20
C ASN A 299 16.90 23.02 -11.94
N GLU A 300 16.50 23.66 -13.03
CA GLU A 300 15.40 24.62 -12.97
C GLU A 300 14.08 23.87 -12.76
N CYS A 301 13.24 24.40 -11.87
CA CYS A 301 11.94 23.82 -11.60
C CYS A 301 10.84 24.70 -12.22
N SER A 302 9.95 24.08 -12.98
CA SER A 302 8.77 24.76 -13.54
C SER A 302 7.48 24.41 -12.80
N ASP A 303 7.57 23.89 -11.58
CA ASP A 303 6.48 23.34 -10.81
C ASP A 303 5.86 24.42 -9.89
N GLY A 304 5.18 25.37 -10.53
CA GLY A 304 4.25 26.37 -9.97
C GLY A 304 4.81 27.35 -8.94
N GLU A 305 5.33 26.93 -7.82
CA GLU A 305 5.79 27.78 -6.72
C GLU A 305 7.32 27.88 -6.65
N TYR A 306 8.03 26.80 -6.94
CA TYR A 306 9.49 26.71 -6.84
C TYR A 306 10.15 26.96 -8.20
N THR A 307 11.30 27.63 -8.16
CA THR A 307 12.09 27.93 -9.37
C THR A 307 13.35 27.08 -9.51
N ASN A 308 13.82 26.51 -8.41
CA ASN A 308 15.04 25.72 -8.33
C ASN A 308 14.80 24.39 -7.61
N VAL A 309 15.48 23.35 -8.05
CA VAL A 309 15.55 22.08 -7.37
C VAL A 309 16.97 21.52 -7.37
N VAL A 310 17.45 21.07 -6.21
CA VAL A 310 18.70 20.33 -6.06
C VAL A 310 18.38 18.92 -5.60
N MET A 311 18.91 17.95 -6.32
CA MET A 311 18.81 16.53 -5.99
C MET A 311 20.16 16.03 -5.51
N VAL A 312 20.16 15.26 -4.41
CA VAL A 312 21.36 14.79 -3.72
C VAL A 312 21.19 13.32 -3.35
N ASP A 313 22.05 12.47 -3.86
CA ASP A 313 22.14 11.07 -3.47
C ASP A 313 23.27 10.93 -2.45
N ILE A 314 22.95 10.49 -1.23
CA ILE A 314 23.91 10.38 -0.13
C ILE A 314 24.67 9.06 -0.24
N LYS A 315 26.02 9.08 -0.13
CA LYS A 315 26.85 7.88 -0.14
C LYS A 315 26.52 6.96 1.04
N GLU A 316 26.32 5.69 0.74
CA GLU A 316 26.12 4.67 1.77
C GLU A 316 27.45 4.16 2.40
N LYS A 317 28.51 4.08 1.62
CA LYS A 317 29.82 3.48 2.02
C LYS A 317 30.94 4.49 2.21
#